data_8520c302f2d6e5c7cb24caa9c68e6001
#
_entry.id   8520c302f2d6e5c7cb24caa9c68e6001
#
_cell.length_a   1.000
_cell.length_b   1.000
_cell.length_c   1.000
_cell.angle_alpha   90.00
_cell.angle_beta   90.00
_cell.angle_gamma   90.00
#
_symmetry.space_group_name_H-M   'P 1'
#
loop_
_entity.id
_entity.type
_entity.pdbx_description
1 polymer ?
#
loop_
_entity_poly.entity_id
_entity_poly.type
_entity_poly.pdbx_seq_one_letter_code
_entity_poly.pdbx_strand_id
1 'polypeptide(L)'
;MIIVSIYLVLSFLLEGISSLYIRYSLINPSIFMTLYVVIGLVVIYPYFVNKKKCMYLVIIFGILFDVIYTNTILINLVIFILIYLFNRLLDEVLPNNIFVINIKSYLAVILYYTLTYVIMILTNYVSYPISMLFRVYYSNIIMSIIYTTVSYIVLNILTNKFNVKEIK
;
A
#
# COMPACT_ATOMS: atom_id res chain seq x y z
N MET A 1 -3.68 4.30 -18.53
CA MET A 1 -2.70 4.91 -17.61
C MET A 1 -3.29 6.01 -16.75
N ILE A 2 -3.96 7.01 -17.33
CA ILE A 2 -4.50 8.19 -16.60
C ILE A 2 -5.39 7.79 -15.41
N ILE A 3 -6.36 6.89 -15.59
CA ILE A 3 -7.28 6.46 -14.53
C ILE A 3 -6.55 5.88 -13.33
N VAL A 4 -5.56 5.03 -13.58
CA VAL A 4 -4.77 4.39 -12.52
C VAL A 4 -3.87 5.40 -11.80
N SER A 5 -3.29 6.35 -12.54
CA SER A 5 -2.50 7.42 -11.92
C SER A 5 -3.38 8.34 -11.06
N ILE A 6 -4.58 8.70 -11.53
CA ILE A 6 -5.55 9.49 -10.74
C ILE A 6 -5.93 8.73 -9.47
N TYR A 7 -6.20 7.43 -9.58
CA TYR A 7 -6.53 6.60 -8.42
C TYR A 7 -5.38 6.59 -7.38
N LEU A 8 -4.13 6.44 -7.82
CA LEU A 8 -2.99 6.50 -6.91
C LEU A 8 -2.81 7.87 -6.24
N VAL A 9 -3.04 8.95 -6.99
CA VAL A 9 -3.04 10.31 -6.41
C VAL A 9 -4.12 10.44 -5.35
N LEU A 10 -5.32 9.93 -5.61
CA LEU A 10 -6.40 9.92 -4.60
C LEU A 10 -6.03 9.09 -3.37
N SER A 11 -5.44 7.91 -3.55
CA SER A 11 -4.94 7.08 -2.44
C SER A 11 -3.89 7.83 -1.62
N PHE A 12 -3.00 8.56 -2.29
CA PHE A 12 -1.97 9.37 -1.65
C PHE A 12 -2.56 10.55 -0.86
N LEU A 13 -3.56 11.23 -1.41
CA LEU A 13 -4.28 12.30 -0.69
C LEU A 13 -5.06 11.76 0.51
N LEU A 14 -5.69 10.59 0.38
CA LEU A 14 -6.36 9.91 1.49
C LEU A 14 -5.39 9.56 2.62
N GLU A 15 -4.17 9.12 2.29
CA GLU A 15 -3.10 8.91 3.27
C GLU A 15 -2.81 10.19 4.05
N GLY A 16 -2.65 11.32 3.34
CA GLY A 16 -2.41 12.63 3.96
C GLY A 16 -3.56 13.08 4.85
N ILE A 17 -4.79 12.99 4.37
CA ILE A 17 -5.98 13.34 5.14
C ILE A 17 -6.07 12.46 6.40
N SER A 18 -5.92 11.15 6.25
CA SER A 18 -5.98 10.22 7.38
C SER A 18 -4.88 10.51 8.42
N SER A 19 -3.68 10.87 7.98
CA SER A 19 -2.56 11.20 8.87
C SER A 19 -2.80 12.47 9.69
N LEU A 20 -3.58 13.42 9.20
CA LEU A 20 -3.96 14.63 9.93
C LEU A 20 -4.98 14.35 11.05
N TYR A 21 -5.96 13.48 10.79
CA TYR A 21 -7.04 13.18 11.75
C TYR A 21 -6.70 12.02 12.68
N ILE A 22 -5.89 11.09 12.21
CA ILE A 22 -5.55 9.87 12.93
C ILE A 22 -4.07 9.97 13.26
N ARG A 23 -3.74 10.28 14.52
CA ARG A 23 -2.33 10.28 14.93
C ARG A 23 -1.72 8.91 14.68
N TYR A 24 -0.71 8.92 13.84
CA TYR A 24 0.14 7.76 13.61
C TYR A 24 0.88 7.45 14.91
N SER A 25 0.31 6.58 15.71
CA SER A 25 0.89 6.14 16.98
C SER A 25 0.97 4.63 16.98
N LEU A 26 2.19 4.11 16.94
CA LEU A 26 2.46 2.69 17.19
C LEU A 26 2.00 2.26 18.60
N ILE A 27 1.88 3.23 19.51
CA ILE A 27 1.47 3.00 20.90
C ILE A 27 -0.04 2.73 20.99
N ASN A 28 -0.84 3.53 20.27
CA ASN A 28 -2.31 3.42 20.25
C ASN A 28 -2.81 3.44 18.80
N PRO A 29 -2.67 2.34 18.06
CA PRO A 29 -3.15 2.26 16.69
C PRO A 29 -4.68 2.36 16.65
N SER A 30 -5.23 3.25 15.84
CA SER A 30 -6.66 3.33 15.64
C SER A 30 -7.14 2.29 14.60
N ILE A 31 -8.41 1.89 14.69
CA ILE A 31 -9.03 0.95 13.73
C ILE A 31 -9.06 1.53 12.29
N PHE A 32 -9.01 2.85 12.16
CA PHE A 32 -9.03 3.54 10.87
C PHE A 32 -7.64 3.78 10.27
N MET A 33 -6.59 3.29 10.92
CA MET A 33 -5.22 3.42 10.45
C MET A 33 -4.95 2.34 9.41
N THR A 34 -4.73 2.74 8.15
CA THR A 34 -4.24 1.83 7.11
C THR A 34 -3.36 2.57 6.11
N LEU A 35 -2.65 1.85 5.29
CA LEU A 35 -1.74 2.37 4.27
C LEU A 35 -2.43 2.39 2.91
N TYR A 36 -3.15 3.47 2.63
CA TYR A 36 -3.94 3.63 1.40
C TYR A 36 -3.09 3.55 0.13
N VAL A 37 -1.88 4.13 0.16
CA VAL A 37 -0.95 4.10 -0.98
C VAL A 37 -0.44 2.70 -1.24
N VAL A 38 -0.05 1.98 -0.20
CA VAL A 38 0.45 0.58 -0.31
C VAL A 38 -0.63 -0.33 -0.89
N ILE A 39 -1.85 -0.24 -0.34
CA ILE A 39 -3.00 -0.98 -0.86
C ILE A 39 -3.28 -0.57 -2.31
N GLY A 40 -3.24 0.72 -2.60
CA GLY A 40 -3.42 1.26 -3.94
C GLY A 40 -2.45 0.63 -4.95
N LEU A 41 -1.17 0.54 -4.61
CA LEU A 41 -0.15 -0.08 -5.46
C LEU A 41 -0.43 -1.57 -5.72
N VAL A 42 -0.93 -2.31 -4.73
CA VAL A 42 -1.29 -3.72 -4.88
C VAL A 42 -2.51 -3.89 -5.79
N VAL A 43 -3.55 -3.08 -5.58
CA VAL A 43 -4.81 -3.17 -6.33
C VAL A 43 -4.65 -2.81 -7.80
N ILE A 44 -3.76 -1.87 -8.14
CA ILE A 44 -3.53 -1.48 -9.54
C ILE A 44 -2.66 -2.46 -10.31
N TYR A 45 -1.86 -3.26 -9.63
CA TYR A 45 -0.86 -4.14 -10.24
C TYR A 45 -1.41 -5.06 -11.33
N PRO A 46 -2.58 -5.73 -11.16
CA PRO A 46 -3.14 -6.61 -12.17
C PRO A 46 -3.52 -5.91 -13.49
N TYR A 47 -3.78 -4.61 -13.45
CA TYR A 47 -4.18 -3.83 -14.62
C TYR A 47 -3.01 -3.47 -15.56
N PHE A 48 -1.76 -3.69 -15.14
CA PHE A 48 -0.58 -3.44 -15.95
C PHE A 48 -0.12 -4.69 -16.71
N VAL A 49 -0.17 -4.68 -18.04
CA VAL A 49 0.49 -5.66 -18.90
C VAL A 49 2.01 -5.48 -18.80
N ASN A 50 2.46 -4.23 -18.94
CA ASN A 50 3.88 -3.92 -18.81
C ASN A 50 4.22 -3.58 -17.36
N LYS A 51 4.72 -4.56 -16.62
CA LYS A 51 5.08 -4.43 -15.20
C LYS A 51 6.16 -3.36 -14.93
N LYS A 52 6.98 -2.99 -15.94
CA LYS A 52 7.95 -1.89 -15.80
C LYS A 52 7.25 -0.55 -15.57
N LYS A 53 6.10 -0.30 -16.23
CA LYS A 53 5.34 0.93 -16.03
C LYS A 53 4.79 1.03 -14.59
N CYS A 54 4.33 -0.10 -14.04
CA CYS A 54 3.93 -0.15 -12.63
C CYS A 54 5.10 0.17 -11.69
N MET A 55 6.29 -0.36 -11.97
CA MET A 55 7.49 -0.08 -11.18
C MET A 55 7.86 1.41 -11.17
N TYR A 56 7.72 2.13 -12.30
CA TYR A 56 7.95 3.58 -12.31
C TYR A 56 7.01 4.33 -11.37
N LEU A 57 5.72 3.94 -11.31
CA LEU A 57 4.78 4.52 -10.35
C LEU A 57 5.19 4.22 -8.90
N VAL A 58 5.61 2.99 -8.62
CA VAL A 58 6.12 2.60 -7.29
C VAL A 58 7.29 3.51 -6.86
N ILE A 59 8.24 3.75 -7.77
CA ILE A 59 9.39 4.62 -7.50
C ILE A 59 8.94 6.07 -7.23
N ILE A 60 8.07 6.62 -8.08
CA ILE A 60 7.58 8.00 -7.94
C ILE A 60 6.85 8.16 -6.61
N PHE A 61 5.90 7.29 -6.29
CA PHE A 61 5.12 7.38 -5.05
C PHE A 61 5.95 7.04 -3.82
N GLY A 62 6.97 6.18 -3.93
CA GLY A 62 7.92 5.92 -2.85
C GLY A 62 8.73 7.16 -2.48
N ILE A 63 9.26 7.87 -3.47
CA ILE A 63 9.99 9.13 -3.24
C ILE A 63 9.05 10.20 -2.66
N LEU A 64 7.85 10.37 -3.22
CA LEU A 64 6.87 11.32 -2.72
C LEU A 64 6.48 11.02 -1.27
N PHE A 65 6.35 9.75 -0.92
CA PHE A 65 6.03 9.33 0.44
C PHE A 65 7.15 9.67 1.42
N ASP A 66 8.39 9.44 1.03
CA ASP A 66 9.56 9.81 1.84
C ASP A 66 9.62 11.32 2.09
N VAL A 67 9.42 12.13 1.05
CA VAL A 67 9.54 13.59 1.15
C VAL A 67 8.37 14.22 1.92
N ILE A 68 7.14 13.75 1.68
CA ILE A 68 5.93 14.43 2.19
C ILE A 68 5.50 13.91 3.56
N TYR A 69 5.55 12.59 3.78
CA TYR A 69 4.98 11.99 5.00
C TYR A 69 5.97 11.63 6.08
N THR A 70 7.16 11.19 5.71
CA THR A 70 8.08 10.62 6.70
C THR A 70 9.35 11.43 6.91
N ASN A 71 9.64 12.37 5.99
CA ASN A 71 10.88 13.15 5.98
C ASN A 71 12.13 12.25 6.10
N THR A 72 12.05 11.07 5.48
CA THR A 72 13.14 10.08 5.42
C THR A 72 13.82 10.12 4.05
N ILE A 73 15.04 9.58 3.97
CA ILE A 73 15.78 9.53 2.71
C ILE A 73 15.70 8.10 2.17
N LEU A 74 14.86 7.89 1.15
CA LEU A 74 14.75 6.65 0.36
C LEU A 74 14.34 5.37 1.12
N ILE A 75 13.95 5.46 2.39
CA ILE A 75 13.55 4.31 3.20
C ILE A 75 12.25 3.71 2.66
N ASN A 76 11.21 4.54 2.51
CA ASN A 76 9.92 4.07 2.00
C ASN A 76 10.00 3.69 0.51
N LEU A 77 10.87 4.34 -0.26
CA LEU A 77 11.14 3.91 -1.63
C LEU A 77 11.61 2.46 -1.68
N VAL A 78 12.58 2.09 -0.84
CA VAL A 78 13.09 0.70 -0.79
C VAL A 78 11.99 -0.26 -0.35
N ILE A 79 11.21 0.11 0.69
CA ILE A 79 10.10 -0.71 1.18
C ILE A 79 9.04 -0.91 0.08
N PHE A 80 8.68 0.14 -0.67
CA PHE A 80 7.70 0.05 -1.76
C PHE A 80 8.20 -0.83 -2.91
N ILE A 81 9.49 -0.79 -3.24
CA ILE A 81 10.09 -1.71 -4.22
C ILE A 81 10.01 -3.15 -3.74
N LEU A 82 10.31 -3.41 -2.46
CA LEU A 82 10.19 -4.76 -1.89
C LEU A 82 8.73 -5.27 -1.90
N ILE A 83 7.76 -4.40 -1.58
CA ILE A 83 6.33 -4.73 -1.68
C ILE A 83 5.93 -5.03 -3.13
N TYR A 84 6.42 -4.25 -4.10
CA TYR A 84 6.18 -4.50 -5.51
C TYR A 84 6.73 -5.88 -5.94
N LEU A 85 7.96 -6.21 -5.56
CA LEU A 85 8.57 -7.51 -5.86
C LEU A 85 7.77 -8.66 -5.20
N PHE A 86 7.40 -8.49 -3.95
CA PHE A 86 6.57 -9.46 -3.23
C PHE A 86 5.21 -9.67 -3.90
N ASN A 87 4.54 -8.58 -4.28
CA ASN A 87 3.26 -8.67 -4.99
C ASN A 87 3.40 -9.34 -6.36
N ARG A 88 4.52 -9.10 -7.06
CA ARG A 88 4.84 -9.79 -8.32
C ARG A 88 4.93 -11.30 -8.13
N LEU A 89 5.64 -11.77 -7.10
CA LEU A 89 5.75 -13.19 -6.78
C LEU A 89 4.38 -13.80 -6.46
N LEU A 90 3.55 -13.10 -5.69
CA LEU A 90 2.19 -13.57 -5.39
C LEU A 90 1.28 -13.60 -6.62
N ASP A 91 1.48 -12.68 -7.58
CA ASP A 91 0.67 -12.61 -8.80
C ASP A 91 0.95 -13.78 -9.76
N GLU A 92 2.16 -14.34 -9.72
CA GLU A 92 2.53 -15.52 -10.51
C GLU A 92 1.87 -16.80 -10.00
N VAL A 93 1.50 -16.86 -8.71
CA VAL A 93 0.95 -18.08 -8.06
C VAL A 93 -0.55 -17.99 -7.84
N LEU A 94 -1.08 -16.79 -7.58
CA LEU A 94 -2.45 -16.59 -7.13
C LEU A 94 -3.30 -15.86 -8.18
N PRO A 95 -4.56 -16.30 -8.43
CA PRO A 95 -5.45 -15.64 -9.37
C PRO A 95 -5.84 -14.24 -8.86
N ASN A 96 -6.22 -13.34 -9.80
CA ASN A 96 -6.62 -11.97 -9.49
C ASN A 96 -8.13 -11.84 -9.27
N ASN A 97 -8.65 -12.39 -8.19
CA ASN A 97 -10.01 -12.20 -7.73
C ASN A 97 -10.06 -11.32 -6.47
N ILE A 98 -11.25 -10.84 -6.12
CA ILE A 98 -11.45 -9.91 -5.01
C ILE A 98 -10.91 -10.43 -3.66
N PHE A 99 -11.07 -11.73 -3.39
CA PHE A 99 -10.57 -12.34 -2.14
C PHE A 99 -9.06 -12.36 -2.09
N VAL A 100 -8.43 -12.77 -3.19
CA VAL A 100 -6.96 -12.85 -3.28
C VAL A 100 -6.34 -11.46 -3.23
N ILE A 101 -6.94 -10.46 -3.88
CA ILE A 101 -6.44 -9.08 -3.82
C ILE A 101 -6.54 -8.52 -2.39
N ASN A 102 -7.61 -8.84 -1.63
CA ASN A 102 -7.70 -8.48 -0.21
C ASN A 102 -6.57 -9.13 0.60
N ILE A 103 -6.29 -10.41 0.39
CA ILE A 103 -5.18 -11.10 1.07
C ILE A 103 -3.83 -10.47 0.69
N LYS A 104 -3.56 -10.26 -0.61
CA LYS A 104 -2.33 -9.61 -1.09
C LYS A 104 -2.14 -8.22 -0.47
N SER A 105 -3.20 -7.42 -0.42
CA SER A 105 -3.16 -6.07 0.16
C SER A 105 -2.87 -6.08 1.65
N TYR A 106 -3.50 -6.98 2.39
CA TYR A 106 -3.25 -7.11 3.82
C TYR A 106 -1.83 -7.61 4.12
N LEU A 107 -1.34 -8.58 3.35
CA LEU A 107 0.05 -9.05 3.45
C LEU A 107 1.05 -7.94 3.12
N ALA A 108 0.77 -7.09 2.14
CA ALA A 108 1.61 -5.93 1.81
C ALA A 108 1.66 -4.92 2.96
N VAL A 109 0.53 -4.68 3.63
CA VAL A 109 0.47 -3.81 4.84
C VAL A 109 1.29 -4.41 5.99
N ILE A 110 1.16 -5.71 6.24
CA ILE A 110 1.98 -6.43 7.24
C ILE A 110 3.47 -6.27 6.90
N LEU A 111 3.83 -6.53 5.65
CA LEU A 111 5.22 -6.44 5.20
C LEU A 111 5.78 -5.01 5.40
N TYR A 112 5.01 -3.98 5.07
CA TYR A 112 5.40 -2.59 5.29
C TYR A 112 5.73 -2.31 6.76
N TYR A 113 4.81 -2.63 7.68
CA TYR A 113 5.02 -2.39 9.10
C TYR A 113 6.15 -3.24 9.67
N THR A 114 6.32 -4.48 9.20
CA THR A 114 7.44 -5.33 9.62
C THR A 114 8.78 -4.72 9.23
N LEU A 115 8.91 -4.31 7.96
CA LEU A 115 10.15 -3.70 7.45
C LEU A 115 10.46 -2.38 8.17
N THR A 116 9.45 -1.53 8.34
CA THR A 116 9.60 -0.26 9.08
C THR A 116 10.04 -0.52 10.52
N TYR A 117 9.43 -1.50 11.21
CA TYR A 117 9.79 -1.87 12.58
C TYR A 117 11.24 -2.39 12.66
N VAL A 118 11.66 -3.25 11.74
CA VAL A 118 13.04 -3.76 11.67
C VAL A 118 14.03 -2.62 11.47
N ILE A 119 13.75 -1.69 10.56
CA ILE A 119 14.61 -0.52 10.32
C ILE A 119 14.71 0.35 11.59
N MET A 120 13.60 0.61 12.27
CA MET A 120 13.59 1.40 13.50
C MET A 120 14.41 0.76 14.63
N ILE A 121 14.39 -0.58 14.76
CA ILE A 121 15.24 -1.28 15.73
C ILE A 121 16.72 -1.21 15.32
N LEU A 122 17.03 -1.47 14.05
CA LEU A 122 18.42 -1.46 13.57
C LEU A 122 19.07 -0.08 13.71
N THR A 123 18.29 0.99 13.57
CA THR A 123 18.76 2.37 13.73
C THR A 123 18.75 2.85 15.19
N ASN A 124 18.34 2.00 16.14
CA ASN A 124 18.16 2.35 17.56
C ASN A 124 17.24 3.56 17.77
N TYR A 125 16.36 3.85 16.78
CA TYR A 125 15.45 4.99 16.86
C TYR A 125 14.35 4.76 17.89
N VAL A 126 13.94 3.51 18.09
CA VAL A 126 12.86 3.13 19.01
C VAL A 126 13.10 1.74 19.58
N SER A 127 12.77 1.55 20.87
CA SER A 127 12.81 0.27 21.58
C SER A 127 11.40 -0.23 21.92
N TYR A 128 10.50 -0.31 20.93
CA TYR A 128 9.15 -0.83 21.18
C TYR A 128 9.13 -2.36 21.26
N PRO A 129 8.33 -2.95 22.19
CA PRO A 129 8.16 -4.38 22.25
C PRO A 129 7.41 -4.91 21.02
N ILE A 130 7.73 -6.14 20.62
CA ILE A 130 7.14 -6.79 19.43
C ILE A 130 5.60 -6.92 19.51
N SER A 131 5.04 -6.92 20.73
CA SER A 131 3.59 -6.94 20.95
C SER A 131 2.85 -5.73 20.35
N MET A 132 3.53 -4.58 20.22
CA MET A 132 2.97 -3.40 19.56
C MET A 132 2.78 -3.62 18.06
N LEU A 133 3.71 -4.31 17.42
CA LEU A 133 3.61 -4.66 16.00
C LEU A 133 2.35 -5.50 15.73
N PHE A 134 2.09 -6.52 16.55
CA PHE A 134 0.86 -7.32 16.43
C PHE A 134 -0.41 -6.48 16.62
N ARG A 135 -0.41 -5.53 17.55
CA ARG A 135 -1.54 -4.61 17.75
C ARG A 135 -1.81 -3.77 16.49
N VAL A 136 -0.76 -3.28 15.84
CA VAL A 136 -0.88 -2.55 14.57
C VAL A 136 -1.46 -3.45 13.47
N TYR A 137 -1.05 -4.71 13.37
CA TYR A 137 -1.64 -5.64 12.40
C TYR A 137 -3.13 -5.80 12.59
N TYR A 138 -3.58 -6.09 13.82
CA TYR A 138 -5.01 -6.26 14.10
C TYR A 138 -5.83 -4.99 13.81
N SER A 139 -5.32 -3.82 14.18
CA SER A 139 -6.04 -2.56 13.94
C SER A 139 -6.23 -2.25 12.46
N ASN A 140 -5.32 -2.70 11.59
CA ASN A 140 -5.36 -2.44 10.16
C ASN A 140 -6.25 -3.41 9.36
N ILE A 141 -6.70 -4.55 9.91
CA ILE A 141 -7.45 -5.59 9.18
C ILE A 141 -8.70 -5.01 8.54
N ILE A 142 -9.58 -4.42 9.35
CA ILE A 142 -10.91 -3.99 8.94
C ILE A 142 -10.82 -2.94 7.84
N MET A 143 -10.03 -1.90 8.08
CA MET A 143 -9.92 -0.80 7.13
C MET A 143 -9.19 -1.20 5.84
N SER A 144 -8.20 -2.08 5.92
CA SER A 144 -7.53 -2.64 4.74
C SER A 144 -8.51 -3.42 3.85
N ILE A 145 -9.37 -4.26 4.43
CA ILE A 145 -10.37 -5.02 3.68
C ILE A 145 -11.40 -4.09 3.03
N ILE A 146 -11.94 -3.13 3.78
CA ILE A 146 -12.91 -2.17 3.28
C ILE A 146 -12.31 -1.39 2.11
N TYR A 147 -11.14 -0.79 2.31
CA TYR A 147 -10.50 0.04 1.30
C TYR A 147 -10.11 -0.75 0.06
N THR A 148 -9.54 -1.95 0.21
CA THR A 148 -9.17 -2.82 -0.92
C THR A 148 -10.40 -3.20 -1.73
N THR A 149 -11.48 -3.59 -1.06
CA THR A 149 -12.74 -4.01 -1.71
C THR A 149 -13.36 -2.86 -2.51
N VAL A 150 -13.49 -1.69 -1.89
CA VAL A 150 -14.02 -0.48 -2.55
C VAL A 150 -13.14 -0.10 -3.73
N SER A 151 -11.84 -0.08 -3.55
CA SER A 151 -10.85 0.26 -4.59
C SER A 151 -10.91 -0.68 -5.78
N TYR A 152 -10.98 -1.98 -5.53
CA TYR A 152 -11.11 -2.98 -6.58
C TYR A 152 -12.40 -2.82 -7.39
N ILE A 153 -13.54 -2.62 -6.71
CA ILE A 153 -14.83 -2.40 -7.38
C ILE A 153 -14.80 -1.13 -8.22
N VAL A 154 -14.33 -0.02 -7.65
CA VAL A 154 -14.25 1.27 -8.35
C VAL A 154 -13.35 1.17 -9.59
N LEU A 155 -12.16 0.60 -9.47
CA LEU A 155 -11.26 0.43 -10.59
C LEU A 155 -11.84 -0.50 -11.65
N ASN A 156 -12.49 -1.59 -11.27
CA ASN A 156 -13.12 -2.51 -12.21
C ASN A 156 -14.25 -1.83 -13.00
N ILE A 157 -15.10 -1.05 -12.34
CA ILE A 157 -16.16 -0.27 -13.01
C ILE A 157 -15.54 0.76 -13.97
N LEU A 158 -14.54 1.50 -13.54
CA LEU A 158 -13.91 2.54 -14.35
C LEU A 158 -13.19 1.94 -15.57
N THR A 159 -12.44 0.87 -15.39
CA THR A 159 -11.72 0.20 -16.48
C THR A 159 -12.67 -0.43 -17.49
N ASN A 160 -13.78 -1.00 -17.04
CA ASN A 160 -14.83 -1.55 -17.94
C ASN A 160 -15.54 -0.44 -18.71
N LYS A 161 -15.93 0.66 -18.04
CA LYS A 161 -16.62 1.79 -18.67
C LYS A 161 -15.80 2.47 -19.75
N PHE A 162 -14.48 2.56 -19.56
CA PHE A 162 -13.58 3.20 -20.51
C PHE A 162 -12.87 2.21 -21.46
N ASN A 163 -13.32 0.94 -21.51
CA ASN A 163 -12.74 -0.14 -22.32
C ASN A 163 -11.21 -0.31 -22.13
N VAL A 164 -10.69 0.09 -20.98
CA VAL A 164 -9.27 -0.04 -20.62
C VAL A 164 -9.11 -1.36 -19.88
N LYS A 165 -9.19 -2.48 -20.62
CA LYS A 165 -9.02 -3.81 -20.00
C LYS A 165 -7.58 -4.09 -19.56
N GLU A 166 -6.61 -3.46 -20.23
CA GLU A 166 -5.19 -3.65 -19.98
C GLU A 166 -4.40 -2.38 -20.36
N ILE A 167 -3.47 -1.98 -19.52
CA ILE A 167 -2.58 -0.85 -19.80
C ILE A 167 -1.34 -1.39 -20.51
N LYS A 168 -1.31 -1.24 -21.83
CA LYS A 168 -0.17 -1.65 -22.67
C LYS A 168 1.07 -0.81 -22.43
#